data_422e1a5102b88f2035c650bdf5f162b6
#
_entry.id   422e1a5102b88f2035c650bdf5f162b6
#
_cell.length_a   1.000
_cell.length_b   1.000
_cell.length_c   1.000
_cell.angle_alpha   90.00
_cell.angle_beta   90.00
_cell.angle_gamma   90.00
#
_symmetry.space_group_name_H-M   'P 1'
#
loop_
_entity.id
_entity.type
_entity.pdbx_description
1 polymer ?
#
loop_
_entity_poly.entity_id
_entity_poly.type
_entity_poly.pdbx_seq_one_letter_code
_entity_poly.pdbx_strand_id
1 'polypeptide(L)'
;MKYILLIIAPFLCYSQTVWDGETITFSKANNADFTQEQHQDRITADVWLTRSNSGGALINYNQESSYSRGTSPLGTLWAIGSSSDSNLEFNNFRDFDGDTSNSPPEDINLVLKITNGTTTESDDIHIDIMFTFWQSGRTSGGGFTYTRSTDPNLSTGYLKNTDILLYPNPTTGLVRANQDIISQIRVYDLTGKQLTKSEDSSVNLSAFKNGVYLLQLYRSDTNNWVTKRIIKYQ
;
A
#
# COMPACT_ATOMS: atom_id res chain seq x y z
N MET A 1 44.78 41.30 5.71
CA MET A 1 43.98 40.32 4.98
C MET A 1 42.93 39.76 5.93
N LYS A 2 41.66 40.06 5.70
CA LYS A 2 40.53 39.46 6.48
C LYS A 2 40.05 38.22 5.74
N TYR A 3 40.19 37.05 6.36
CA TYR A 3 39.63 35.82 5.82
C TYR A 3 38.15 35.75 6.17
N ILE A 4 37.28 35.70 5.15
CA ILE A 4 35.85 35.41 5.31
C ILE A 4 35.73 33.90 5.35
N LEU A 5 35.35 33.34 6.51
CA LEU A 5 35.03 31.94 6.66
C LEU A 5 33.59 31.72 6.14
N LEU A 6 33.46 31.14 4.95
CA LEU A 6 32.18 30.75 4.38
C LEU A 6 31.71 29.45 5.07
N ILE A 7 30.81 29.55 6.01
CA ILE A 7 30.17 28.39 6.63
C ILE A 7 29.09 27.89 5.67
N ILE A 8 29.38 26.81 4.93
CA ILE A 8 28.40 26.07 4.15
C ILE A 8 27.63 25.18 5.16
N ALA A 9 26.46 25.59 5.60
CA ALA A 9 25.58 24.71 6.34
C ALA A 9 25.06 23.62 5.38
N PRO A 10 25.13 22.33 5.75
CA PRO A 10 24.50 21.29 4.94
C PRO A 10 22.98 21.52 4.92
N PHE A 11 22.43 21.69 3.74
CA PHE A 11 20.99 21.60 3.53
C PHE A 11 20.61 20.13 3.79
N LEU A 12 20.04 19.84 4.96
CA LEU A 12 19.36 18.59 5.23
C LEU A 12 18.07 18.62 4.42
N CYS A 13 18.08 17.98 3.26
CA CYS A 13 16.87 17.70 2.51
C CYS A 13 16.09 16.63 3.29
N TYR A 14 15.12 17.03 4.07
CA TYR A 14 14.16 16.12 4.67
C TYR A 14 13.25 15.63 3.55
N SER A 15 13.36 14.36 3.20
CA SER A 15 12.47 13.72 2.24
C SER A 15 11.25 13.25 3.02
N GLN A 16 10.10 13.85 2.73
CA GLN A 16 8.79 13.34 3.20
C GLN A 16 8.57 11.93 2.64
N THR A 17 7.86 11.08 3.37
CA THR A 17 7.48 9.74 2.90
C THR A 17 6.25 9.84 2.02
N VAL A 18 6.38 9.51 0.74
CA VAL A 18 5.25 9.42 -0.20
C VAL A 18 4.89 7.97 -0.41
N TRP A 19 3.60 7.65 -0.29
CA TRP A 19 3.06 6.35 -0.66
C TRP A 19 2.56 6.39 -2.11
N ASP A 20 3.34 5.86 -3.02
CA ASP A 20 3.10 5.83 -4.46
C ASP A 20 2.88 4.41 -5.01
N GLY A 21 2.53 3.47 -4.13
CA GLY A 21 2.16 2.11 -4.50
C GLY A 21 0.83 2.05 -5.26
N GLU A 22 0.40 0.83 -5.58
CA GLU A 22 -0.83 0.60 -6.36
C GLU A 22 -2.05 1.32 -5.77
N THR A 23 -2.90 1.87 -6.64
CA THR A 23 -4.14 2.51 -6.23
C THR A 23 -5.18 1.46 -5.87
N ILE A 24 -5.78 1.60 -4.69
CA ILE A 24 -6.92 0.80 -4.24
C ILE A 24 -8.18 1.63 -4.17
N THR A 25 -9.33 0.97 -4.21
CA THR A 25 -10.63 1.58 -3.95
C THR A 25 -11.16 1.11 -2.60
N PHE A 26 -11.54 2.05 -1.74
CA PHE A 26 -12.28 1.77 -0.52
C PHE A 26 -13.70 2.33 -0.62
N SER A 27 -14.69 1.54 -0.19
CA SER A 27 -16.10 1.93 -0.23
C SER A 27 -16.84 1.48 1.02
N LYS A 28 -17.62 2.39 1.60
CA LYS A 28 -18.59 2.10 2.66
C LYS A 28 -19.98 2.45 2.16
N ALA A 29 -20.89 1.47 2.16
CA ALA A 29 -22.28 1.69 1.77
C ALA A 29 -23.04 2.56 2.79
N ASN A 30 -24.13 3.19 2.33
CA ASN A 30 -25.05 3.88 3.23
C ASN A 30 -25.58 2.92 4.31
N ASN A 31 -25.67 3.41 5.54
CA ASN A 31 -26.14 2.68 6.72
C ASN A 31 -25.29 1.45 7.11
N ALA A 32 -24.17 1.21 6.45
CA ALA A 32 -23.27 0.15 6.86
C ALA A 32 -22.67 0.44 8.24
N ASP A 33 -22.58 -0.58 9.08
CA ASP A 33 -22.08 -0.45 10.45
C ASP A 33 -20.60 -0.13 10.47
N PHE A 34 -20.27 1.13 10.81
CA PHE A 34 -18.90 1.65 10.81
C PHE A 34 -18.00 1.02 11.90
N THR A 35 -18.57 0.27 12.84
CA THR A 35 -17.79 -0.45 13.85
C THR A 35 -17.18 -1.75 13.33
N GLN A 36 -17.65 -2.22 12.17
CA GLN A 36 -17.16 -3.43 11.54
C GLN A 36 -15.90 -3.15 10.72
N GLU A 37 -14.93 -4.04 10.80
CA GLU A 37 -13.60 -3.91 10.16
C GLU A 37 -13.68 -3.65 8.65
N GLN A 38 -14.56 -4.35 7.95
CA GLN A 38 -14.74 -4.19 6.49
C GLN A 38 -15.24 -2.80 6.07
N HIS A 39 -15.72 -1.98 7.03
CA HIS A 39 -16.20 -0.62 6.78
C HIS A 39 -15.23 0.46 7.31
N GLN A 40 -13.98 0.06 7.59
CA GLN A 40 -12.89 0.91 8.06
C GLN A 40 -11.70 0.74 7.12
N ASP A 41 -11.23 1.83 6.48
CA ASP A 41 -9.97 1.78 5.78
C ASP A 41 -8.82 1.92 6.78
N ARG A 42 -8.21 0.79 7.13
CA ARG A 42 -7.09 0.70 8.06
C ARG A 42 -5.79 1.00 7.34
N ILE A 43 -5.53 2.28 7.13
CA ILE A 43 -4.39 2.76 6.33
C ILE A 43 -3.07 2.46 7.04
N THR A 44 -2.99 2.76 8.34
CA THR A 44 -1.86 2.43 9.22
C THR A 44 -2.37 1.78 10.50
N ALA A 45 -1.47 1.39 11.40
CA ALA A 45 -1.86 0.91 12.73
C ALA A 45 -2.67 1.96 13.52
N ASP A 46 -2.45 3.25 13.25
CA ASP A 46 -3.01 4.36 14.02
C ASP A 46 -4.12 5.13 13.31
N VAL A 47 -4.31 4.93 11.98
CA VAL A 47 -5.30 5.66 11.18
C VAL A 47 -6.26 4.71 10.47
N TRP A 48 -7.51 4.65 10.97
CA TRP A 48 -8.61 3.84 10.44
C TRP A 48 -9.78 4.75 10.01
N LEU A 49 -9.82 5.10 8.73
CA LEU A 49 -10.82 6.04 8.22
C LEU A 49 -12.18 5.37 8.00
N THR A 50 -13.22 5.99 8.53
CA THR A 50 -14.61 5.60 8.31
C THR A 50 -15.55 6.79 8.53
N ARG A 51 -16.88 6.55 8.42
CA ARG A 51 -17.97 7.51 8.73
C ARG A 51 -19.07 6.84 9.51
N SER A 52 -19.72 7.60 10.39
CA SER A 52 -20.91 7.15 11.12
C SER A 52 -22.02 6.66 10.16
N ASN A 53 -22.84 5.73 10.63
CA ASN A 53 -24.02 5.21 9.89
C ASN A 53 -25.05 6.30 9.58
N SER A 54 -25.06 7.39 10.34
CA SER A 54 -25.96 8.52 10.15
C SER A 54 -25.37 9.63 9.25
N GLY A 55 -24.11 9.54 8.86
CA GLY A 55 -23.40 10.58 8.10
C GLY A 55 -22.45 11.40 8.96
N GLY A 56 -22.16 12.64 8.57
CA GLY A 56 -21.15 13.48 9.19
C GLY A 56 -19.81 13.43 8.43
N ALA A 57 -18.73 13.94 9.01
CA ALA A 57 -17.40 13.90 8.46
C ALA A 57 -16.75 12.52 8.66
N LEU A 58 -15.56 12.33 8.08
CA LEU A 58 -14.70 11.20 8.40
C LEU A 58 -14.27 11.22 9.88
N ILE A 59 -13.99 10.06 10.39
CA ILE A 59 -13.36 9.83 11.70
C ILE A 59 -12.20 8.85 11.56
N ASN A 60 -11.22 8.95 12.43
CA ASN A 60 -10.24 7.91 12.67
C ASN A 60 -10.76 6.99 13.78
N TYR A 61 -11.45 5.90 13.41
CA TYR A 61 -12.11 5.01 14.36
C TYR A 61 -11.18 4.38 15.39
N ASN A 62 -9.89 4.27 15.10
CA ASN A 62 -8.91 3.79 16.08
C ASN A 62 -8.77 4.72 17.31
N GLN A 63 -9.02 6.02 17.12
CA GLN A 63 -8.81 7.04 18.14
C GLN A 63 -10.07 7.83 18.50
N GLU A 64 -11.13 7.74 17.68
CA GLU A 64 -12.35 8.53 17.81
C GLU A 64 -13.59 7.65 17.79
N SER A 65 -14.56 7.95 18.62
CA SER A 65 -15.89 7.29 18.61
C SER A 65 -16.95 8.03 17.78
N SER A 66 -16.69 9.30 17.47
CA SER A 66 -17.57 10.18 16.69
C SER A 66 -16.78 11.33 16.09
N TYR A 67 -17.28 11.90 14.99
CA TYR A 67 -16.63 13.05 14.38
C TYR A 67 -16.79 14.33 15.24
N SER A 68 -15.77 15.16 15.23
CA SER A 68 -15.82 16.52 15.77
C SER A 68 -15.99 17.52 14.64
N ARG A 69 -16.92 18.46 14.80
CA ARG A 69 -17.18 19.47 13.78
C ARG A 69 -16.00 20.43 13.65
N GLY A 70 -15.50 20.62 12.44
CA GLY A 70 -14.40 21.56 12.16
C GLY A 70 -13.02 21.01 12.41
N THR A 71 -12.86 19.68 12.55
CA THR A 71 -11.56 19.03 12.71
C THR A 71 -11.36 17.99 11.62
N SER A 72 -10.11 17.59 11.41
CA SER A 72 -9.77 16.36 10.67
C SER A 72 -10.02 15.14 11.54
N PRO A 73 -10.16 13.93 10.93
CA PRO A 73 -9.85 12.68 11.63
C PRO A 73 -8.50 12.79 12.32
N LEU A 74 -8.41 12.37 13.58
CA LEU A 74 -7.17 12.51 14.36
C LEU A 74 -5.98 11.88 13.63
N GLY A 75 -4.85 12.62 13.62
CA GLY A 75 -3.63 12.21 12.91
C GLY A 75 -3.66 12.47 11.41
N THR A 76 -4.60 13.28 10.88
CA THR A 76 -4.67 13.58 9.44
C THR A 76 -4.78 15.07 9.15
N LEU A 77 -4.17 15.48 8.03
CA LEU A 77 -4.37 16.78 7.38
C LEU A 77 -4.61 16.54 5.88
N TRP A 78 -5.16 17.54 5.19
CA TRP A 78 -5.65 17.41 3.82
C TRP A 78 -5.24 18.59 2.96
N ALA A 79 -4.95 18.33 1.68
CA ALA A 79 -4.65 19.38 0.70
C ALA A 79 -5.26 19.02 -0.65
N ILE A 80 -5.53 20.02 -1.48
CA ILE A 80 -5.82 19.84 -2.92
C ILE A 80 -4.49 19.71 -3.65
N GLY A 81 -4.35 18.73 -4.54
CA GLY A 81 -3.17 18.52 -5.38
C GLY A 81 -2.73 17.08 -5.43
N SER A 82 -1.47 16.85 -5.76
CA SER A 82 -0.78 15.57 -5.78
C SER A 82 0.38 15.55 -4.80
N SER A 83 0.70 14.37 -4.28
CA SER A 83 1.86 14.17 -3.39
C SER A 83 3.21 14.57 -4.01
N SER A 84 3.26 14.72 -5.35
CA SER A 84 4.42 15.25 -6.09
C SER A 84 4.52 16.78 -6.11
N ASP A 85 3.49 17.50 -5.67
CA ASP A 85 3.47 18.97 -5.70
C ASP A 85 4.31 19.53 -4.55
N SER A 86 5.12 20.56 -4.85
CA SER A 86 6.03 21.18 -3.87
C SER A 86 5.36 22.21 -2.94
N ASN A 87 4.14 22.64 -3.27
CA ASN A 87 3.45 23.75 -2.58
C ASN A 87 2.07 23.31 -2.05
N LEU A 88 2.01 22.17 -1.37
CA LEU A 88 0.77 21.68 -0.76
C LEU A 88 0.44 22.49 0.51
N GLU A 89 -0.76 23.05 0.57
CA GLU A 89 -1.28 23.75 1.75
C GLU A 89 -2.20 22.80 2.53
N PHE A 90 -1.68 22.22 3.61
CA PHE A 90 -2.40 21.27 4.44
C PHE A 90 -3.27 21.96 5.48
N ASN A 91 -4.54 21.60 5.51
CA ASN A 91 -5.53 22.09 6.45
C ASN A 91 -6.37 20.94 7.04
N ASN A 92 -7.27 21.28 7.95
CA ASN A 92 -8.27 20.33 8.43
C ASN A 92 -9.19 19.86 7.32
N PHE A 93 -9.74 18.64 7.44
CA PHE A 93 -10.67 18.03 6.48
C PHE A 93 -11.87 18.92 6.13
N ARG A 94 -12.25 19.83 7.00
CA ARG A 94 -13.33 20.77 6.76
C ARG A 94 -12.94 21.98 5.93
N ASP A 95 -11.68 22.42 6.06
CA ASP A 95 -11.29 23.77 5.61
C ASP A 95 -10.27 23.72 4.45
N PHE A 96 -9.80 22.52 4.05
CA PHE A 96 -8.70 22.35 3.09
C PHE A 96 -9.05 22.79 1.67
N ASP A 97 -10.34 22.80 1.31
CA ASP A 97 -10.85 23.19 -0.02
C ASP A 97 -11.53 24.58 -0.02
N GLY A 98 -11.53 25.26 1.14
CA GLY A 98 -12.20 26.56 1.32
C GLY A 98 -13.73 26.46 1.49
N ASP A 99 -14.31 25.25 1.39
CA ASP A 99 -15.72 24.98 1.70
C ASP A 99 -15.85 24.38 3.10
N THR A 100 -16.65 25.01 3.94
CA THR A 100 -16.85 24.58 5.33
C THR A 100 -17.93 23.49 5.50
N SER A 101 -18.25 22.75 4.45
CA SER A 101 -19.36 21.79 4.41
C SER A 101 -19.07 20.46 5.12
N ASN A 102 -17.84 20.08 5.37
CA ASN A 102 -17.34 18.76 5.77
C ASN A 102 -17.64 17.66 4.71
N SER A 103 -17.80 18.05 3.46
CA SER A 103 -17.93 17.15 2.32
C SER A 103 -16.72 17.39 1.41
N PRO A 104 -15.89 16.39 1.14
CA PRO A 104 -14.78 16.59 0.22
C PRO A 104 -15.30 16.81 -1.21
N PRO A 105 -14.55 17.52 -2.07
CA PRO A 105 -14.88 17.58 -3.48
C PRO A 105 -14.75 16.20 -4.10
N GLU A 106 -15.69 15.85 -4.99
CA GLU A 106 -15.64 14.60 -5.76
C GLU A 106 -14.82 14.81 -7.04
N ASP A 107 -14.13 13.75 -7.48
CA ASP A 107 -13.30 13.69 -8.70
C ASP A 107 -12.16 14.75 -8.76
N ILE A 108 -11.72 15.20 -7.61
CA ILE A 108 -10.57 16.10 -7.44
C ILE A 108 -9.43 15.35 -6.75
N ASN A 109 -8.21 15.54 -7.25
CA ASN A 109 -7.02 15.00 -6.62
C ASN A 109 -6.74 15.72 -5.30
N LEU A 110 -6.60 14.95 -4.25
CA LEU A 110 -6.29 15.39 -2.90
C LEU A 110 -5.06 14.66 -2.39
N VAL A 111 -4.42 15.24 -1.40
CA VAL A 111 -3.38 14.58 -0.61
C VAL A 111 -3.86 14.45 0.83
N LEU A 112 -3.91 13.21 1.30
CA LEU A 112 -4.03 12.88 2.71
C LEU A 112 -2.63 12.84 3.31
N LYS A 113 -2.39 13.69 4.31
CA LYS A 113 -1.18 13.67 5.13
C LYS A 113 -1.49 12.97 6.44
N ILE A 114 -0.80 11.87 6.72
CA ILE A 114 -0.84 11.20 8.02
C ILE A 114 0.30 11.76 8.86
N THR A 115 -0.06 12.34 10.01
CA THR A 115 0.91 12.89 10.96
C THR A 115 1.16 11.86 12.06
N ASN A 116 2.42 11.52 12.30
CA ASN A 116 2.78 10.54 13.34
C ASN A 116 2.78 11.11 14.76
N GLY A 117 2.09 12.25 14.97
CA GLY A 117 2.02 12.92 16.26
C GLY A 117 3.34 13.56 16.71
N THR A 118 4.36 13.55 15.86
CA THR A 118 5.63 14.25 16.08
C THR A 118 5.56 15.65 15.46
N THR A 119 6.46 16.54 15.87
CA THR A 119 6.63 17.86 15.24
C THR A 119 7.55 17.81 14.02
N THR A 120 7.99 16.62 13.64
CA THR A 120 8.98 16.38 12.58
C THR A 120 8.27 15.99 11.29
N GLU A 121 8.21 16.88 10.32
CA GLU A 121 7.56 16.65 9.02
C GLU A 121 8.16 15.49 8.23
N SER A 122 9.41 15.06 8.53
CA SER A 122 10.05 13.91 7.87
C SER A 122 9.38 12.57 8.15
N ASP A 123 8.54 12.50 9.20
CA ASP A 123 7.85 11.27 9.60
C ASP A 123 6.42 11.21 9.04
N ASP A 124 5.97 12.29 8.39
CA ASP A 124 4.65 12.37 7.80
C ASP A 124 4.57 11.55 6.51
N ILE A 125 3.41 10.89 6.31
CA ILE A 125 3.14 10.10 5.12
C ILE A 125 2.15 10.86 4.23
N HIS A 126 2.50 11.05 2.96
CA HIS A 126 1.62 11.63 1.96
C HIS A 126 1.03 10.55 1.06
N ILE A 127 -0.30 10.57 0.89
CA ILE A 127 -1.08 9.59 0.15
C ILE A 127 -1.97 10.35 -0.84
N ASP A 128 -1.84 10.05 -2.14
CA ASP A 128 -2.78 10.56 -3.14
C ASP A 128 -4.14 9.89 -2.93
N ILE A 129 -5.21 10.68 -2.86
CA ILE A 129 -6.57 10.22 -2.60
C ILE A 129 -7.58 11.04 -3.42
N MET A 130 -8.64 10.39 -3.91
CA MET A 130 -9.70 11.04 -4.67
C MET A 130 -11.05 10.45 -4.30
N PHE A 131 -11.96 11.27 -3.81
CA PHE A 131 -13.33 10.84 -3.55
C PHE A 131 -14.11 10.75 -4.85
N THR A 132 -14.75 9.61 -5.08
CA THR A 132 -15.61 9.36 -6.24
C THR A 132 -17.09 9.30 -5.87
N PHE A 133 -17.39 9.24 -4.59
CA PHE A 133 -18.75 9.30 -4.06
C PHE A 133 -18.74 9.76 -2.60
N TRP A 134 -19.61 10.71 -2.28
CA TRP A 134 -19.86 11.18 -0.93
C TRP A 134 -21.33 11.42 -0.67
N GLN A 135 -21.94 10.62 0.19
CA GLN A 135 -23.33 10.80 0.58
C GLN A 135 -23.47 12.01 1.51
N SER A 136 -23.94 13.13 0.97
CA SER A 136 -24.16 14.37 1.74
C SER A 136 -25.41 14.29 2.62
N GLY A 137 -25.40 14.97 3.76
CA GLY A 137 -26.53 15.09 4.67
C GLY A 137 -26.36 14.35 5.99
N ARG A 138 -27.07 14.86 7.02
CA ARG A 138 -26.96 14.40 8.42
C ARG A 138 -27.55 13.02 8.69
N THR A 139 -28.49 12.56 7.86
CA THR A 139 -29.25 11.30 8.05
C THR A 139 -29.21 10.43 6.81
N SER A 140 -28.21 10.63 5.99
CA SER A 140 -28.13 10.03 4.67
C SER A 140 -27.39 8.69 4.62
N GLY A 141 -27.02 8.15 5.78
CA GLY A 141 -26.43 6.82 5.89
C GLY A 141 -24.89 6.80 5.85
N GLY A 142 -24.22 7.92 5.58
CA GLY A 142 -22.77 8.05 5.71
C GLY A 142 -21.94 7.18 4.75
N GLY A 143 -22.48 6.87 3.57
CA GLY A 143 -21.75 6.17 2.53
C GLY A 143 -20.71 7.08 1.88
N PHE A 144 -19.61 6.48 1.42
CA PHE A 144 -18.57 7.17 0.66
C PHE A 144 -17.71 6.15 -0.10
N THR A 145 -17.04 6.64 -1.14
CA THR A 145 -16.05 5.87 -1.90
C THR A 145 -14.91 6.80 -2.29
N TYR A 146 -13.70 6.30 -2.18
CA TYR A 146 -12.51 6.96 -2.71
C TYR A 146 -11.51 5.95 -3.27
N THR A 147 -10.62 6.42 -4.10
CA THR A 147 -9.38 5.72 -4.47
C THR A 147 -8.22 6.35 -3.74
N ARG A 148 -7.21 5.57 -3.38
CA ARG A 148 -5.97 6.08 -2.80
C ARG A 148 -4.75 5.24 -3.17
N SER A 149 -3.58 5.86 -3.16
CA SER A 149 -2.30 5.15 -3.26
C SER A 149 -2.01 4.35 -1.96
N THR A 150 -1.17 3.36 -2.08
CA THR A 150 -0.75 2.48 -0.98
C THR A 150 0.75 2.60 -0.71
N ASP A 151 1.20 2.10 0.44
CA ASP A 151 2.63 1.97 0.73
C ASP A 151 3.28 1.07 -0.32
N PRO A 152 4.28 1.55 -1.07
CA PRO A 152 4.97 0.74 -2.07
C PRO A 152 5.70 -0.48 -1.46
N ASN A 153 6.00 -0.43 -0.15
CA ASN A 153 6.66 -1.54 0.55
C ASN A 153 5.67 -2.57 1.10
N LEU A 154 4.41 -2.18 1.34
CA LEU A 154 3.31 -3.09 1.70
C LEU A 154 2.66 -3.73 0.47
N SER A 155 3.12 -3.39 -0.71
CA SER A 155 2.83 -4.19 -1.86
C SER A 155 3.32 -5.61 -1.54
N THR A 156 2.48 -6.41 -0.88
CA THR A 156 2.44 -7.85 -1.13
C THR A 156 2.27 -7.87 -2.62
N GLY A 157 3.40 -8.05 -3.34
CA GLY A 157 3.37 -7.92 -4.77
C GLY A 157 2.10 -8.54 -5.30
N TYR A 158 1.12 -7.71 -5.60
CA TYR A 158 0.23 -8.04 -6.66
C TYR A 158 1.20 -8.19 -7.82
N LEU A 159 1.73 -9.40 -7.84
CA LEU A 159 2.46 -9.88 -8.97
C LEU A 159 1.56 -9.48 -10.11
N LYS A 160 1.94 -8.42 -10.81
CA LYS A 160 1.43 -8.16 -12.16
C LYS A 160 1.41 -9.53 -12.75
N ASN A 161 0.23 -10.11 -12.92
CA ASN A 161 -0.01 -11.54 -13.04
C ASN A 161 0.60 -12.08 -14.34
N THR A 162 1.91 -12.06 -14.41
CA THR A 162 2.69 -12.99 -15.16
C THR A 162 2.82 -14.18 -14.21
N ASP A 163 1.75 -14.97 -14.12
CA ASP A 163 1.78 -16.19 -13.32
C ASP A 163 3.01 -16.98 -13.71
N ILE A 164 4.01 -17.01 -12.81
CA ILE A 164 5.13 -17.90 -12.99
C ILE A 164 4.57 -19.30 -12.85
N LEU A 165 4.40 -19.95 -13.96
CA LEU A 165 3.98 -21.33 -14.03
C LEU A 165 5.22 -22.20 -14.10
N LEU A 166 5.22 -23.25 -13.29
CA LEU A 166 6.19 -24.33 -13.36
C LEU A 166 5.56 -25.50 -14.11
N TYR A 167 6.21 -25.96 -15.15
CA TYR A 167 5.70 -27.05 -15.94
C TYR A 167 6.81 -28.05 -16.34
N PRO A 168 6.44 -29.32 -16.48
CA PRO A 168 5.20 -29.91 -16.01
C PRO A 168 5.09 -29.93 -14.50
N ASN A 169 3.87 -29.80 -13.97
CA ASN A 169 3.56 -29.97 -12.56
C ASN A 169 2.23 -30.76 -12.44
N PRO A 170 2.24 -32.01 -12.03
CA PRO A 170 3.38 -32.80 -11.54
C PRO A 170 4.44 -33.08 -12.60
N THR A 171 5.68 -33.40 -12.17
CA THR A 171 6.84 -33.67 -13.03
C THR A 171 7.44 -35.04 -12.77
N THR A 172 8.04 -35.63 -13.79
CA THR A 172 8.91 -36.80 -13.68
C THR A 172 10.39 -36.45 -13.51
N GLY A 173 10.76 -35.17 -13.74
CA GLY A 173 12.17 -34.75 -13.59
C GLY A 173 12.39 -33.30 -13.97
N LEU A 174 12.47 -32.98 -15.24
CA LEU A 174 12.77 -31.62 -15.67
C LEU A 174 11.56 -30.69 -15.44
N VAL A 175 11.82 -29.58 -14.76
CA VAL A 175 10.85 -28.49 -14.51
C VAL A 175 11.35 -27.23 -15.17
N ARG A 176 10.47 -26.46 -15.80
CA ARG A 176 10.75 -25.19 -16.44
C ARG A 176 9.81 -24.12 -15.91
N ALA A 177 10.29 -22.89 -15.77
CA ALA A 177 9.44 -21.71 -15.62
C ALA A 177 9.00 -21.19 -17.00
N ASN A 178 7.79 -20.65 -17.09
CA ASN A 178 7.20 -20.11 -18.33
C ASN A 178 7.75 -18.72 -18.72
N GLN A 179 8.71 -18.17 -18.00
CA GLN A 179 9.19 -16.81 -18.19
C GLN A 179 10.71 -16.75 -18.22
N ASP A 180 11.23 -16.03 -19.21
CA ASP A 180 12.68 -15.79 -19.38
C ASP A 180 13.28 -14.86 -18.33
N ILE A 181 12.44 -14.20 -17.51
CA ILE A 181 12.86 -13.35 -16.39
C ILE A 181 13.35 -14.17 -15.17
N ILE A 182 13.22 -15.48 -15.19
CA ILE A 182 13.74 -16.35 -14.12
C ILE A 182 15.19 -16.69 -14.45
N SER A 183 16.11 -16.19 -13.63
CA SER A 183 17.56 -16.37 -13.83
C SER A 183 18.20 -17.34 -12.84
N GLN A 184 17.48 -17.74 -11.78
CA GLN A 184 17.98 -18.74 -10.83
C GLN A 184 16.82 -19.52 -10.19
N ILE A 185 17.03 -20.81 -9.96
CA ILE A 185 16.09 -21.67 -9.22
C ILE A 185 16.84 -22.37 -8.09
N ARG A 186 16.32 -22.32 -6.87
CA ARG A 186 16.76 -23.11 -5.70
C ARG A 186 15.68 -24.09 -5.33
N VAL A 187 16.06 -25.31 -5.05
CA VAL A 187 15.13 -26.41 -4.69
C VAL A 187 15.30 -26.76 -3.22
N TYR A 188 14.20 -26.85 -2.50
CA TYR A 188 14.15 -27.19 -1.08
C TYR A 188 13.20 -28.35 -0.84
N ASP A 189 13.49 -29.17 0.15
CA ASP A 189 12.51 -30.07 0.72
C ASP A 189 11.56 -29.35 1.69
N LEU A 190 10.56 -30.07 2.21
CA LEU A 190 9.59 -29.47 3.13
C LEU A 190 10.16 -29.12 4.51
N THR A 191 11.39 -29.55 4.83
CA THR A 191 12.10 -29.16 6.07
C THR A 191 12.88 -27.85 5.90
N GLY A 192 12.92 -27.30 4.68
CA GLY A 192 13.69 -26.10 4.35
C GLY A 192 15.15 -26.36 3.98
N LYS A 193 15.56 -27.64 3.86
CA LYS A 193 16.90 -27.99 3.42
C LYS A 193 17.04 -27.78 1.91
N GLN A 194 18.02 -26.99 1.48
CA GLN A 194 18.34 -26.80 0.07
C GLN A 194 18.95 -28.10 -0.51
N LEU A 195 18.36 -28.60 -1.58
CA LEU A 195 18.77 -29.84 -2.25
C LEU A 195 19.66 -29.58 -3.46
N THR A 196 19.32 -28.59 -4.27
CA THR A 196 20.07 -28.19 -5.47
C THR A 196 19.76 -26.75 -5.87
N LYS A 197 20.49 -26.23 -6.84
CA LYS A 197 20.23 -24.93 -7.51
C LYS A 197 20.51 -25.04 -9.00
N SER A 198 19.89 -24.16 -9.77
CA SER A 198 20.15 -23.93 -11.19
C SER A 198 20.29 -22.42 -11.41
N GLU A 199 21.20 -22.02 -12.29
CA GLU A 199 21.37 -20.62 -12.73
C GLU A 199 20.59 -20.33 -14.03
N ASP A 200 19.55 -21.14 -14.29
CA ASP A 200 18.67 -21.05 -15.45
C ASP A 200 17.19 -21.03 -15.03
N SER A 201 16.29 -20.81 -16.01
CA SER A 201 14.84 -20.91 -15.85
C SER A 201 14.33 -22.36 -15.77
N SER A 202 15.20 -23.34 -15.64
CA SER A 202 14.85 -24.76 -15.51
C SER A 202 15.73 -25.49 -14.50
N VAL A 203 15.17 -26.58 -13.90
CA VAL A 203 15.90 -27.42 -12.97
C VAL A 203 15.49 -28.90 -13.14
N ASN A 204 16.44 -29.80 -12.99
CA ASN A 204 16.20 -31.24 -13.11
C ASN A 204 16.09 -31.89 -11.73
N LEU A 205 14.93 -32.50 -11.46
CA LEU A 205 14.61 -33.19 -10.21
C LEU A 205 14.68 -34.72 -10.35
N SER A 206 15.15 -35.30 -11.49
CA SER A 206 15.13 -36.74 -11.76
C SER A 206 15.86 -37.54 -10.68
N ALA A 207 16.92 -37.00 -10.08
CA ALA A 207 17.69 -37.68 -9.04
C ALA A 207 17.00 -37.70 -7.65
N PHE A 208 15.91 -36.97 -7.47
CA PHE A 208 15.22 -36.87 -6.18
C PHE A 208 14.06 -37.85 -6.09
N LYS A 209 13.67 -38.22 -4.89
CA LYS A 209 12.53 -39.11 -4.62
C LYS A 209 11.21 -38.47 -5.02
N ASN A 210 10.16 -39.27 -5.18
CA ASN A 210 8.80 -38.78 -5.34
C ASN A 210 8.39 -37.96 -4.10
N GLY A 211 7.72 -36.85 -4.31
CA GLY A 211 7.34 -35.99 -3.21
C GLY A 211 7.04 -34.56 -3.62
N VAL A 212 6.85 -33.72 -2.64
CA VAL A 212 6.60 -32.27 -2.78
C VAL A 212 7.88 -31.52 -2.51
N TYR A 213 8.21 -30.57 -3.37
CA TYR A 213 9.36 -29.69 -3.26
C TYR A 213 8.94 -28.24 -3.35
N LEU A 214 9.71 -27.35 -2.71
CA LEU A 214 9.57 -25.91 -2.81
C LEU A 214 10.69 -25.38 -3.71
N LEU A 215 10.31 -24.65 -4.74
CA LEU A 215 11.23 -23.98 -5.65
C LEU A 215 11.20 -22.49 -5.40
N GLN A 216 12.33 -21.92 -5.01
CA GLN A 216 12.55 -20.47 -5.00
C GLN A 216 13.11 -20.05 -6.37
N LEU A 217 12.42 -19.11 -7.01
CA LEU A 217 12.72 -18.59 -8.34
C LEU A 217 13.14 -17.14 -8.20
N TYR A 218 14.34 -16.80 -8.66
CA TYR A 218 14.81 -15.41 -8.66
C TYR A 218 14.33 -14.71 -9.92
N ARG A 219 13.64 -13.61 -9.73
CA ARG A 219 13.17 -12.72 -10.79
C ARG A 219 14.18 -11.62 -11.04
N SER A 220 14.72 -11.53 -12.27
CA SER A 220 15.69 -10.50 -12.66
C SER A 220 15.06 -9.14 -12.92
N ASP A 221 13.77 -9.08 -13.22
CA ASP A 221 13.03 -7.84 -13.47
C ASP A 221 12.68 -7.06 -12.19
N THR A 222 12.45 -7.75 -11.09
CA THR A 222 12.07 -7.16 -9.80
C THR A 222 13.07 -7.42 -8.67
N ASN A 223 14.19 -8.11 -8.98
CA ASN A 223 15.25 -8.48 -8.04
C ASN A 223 14.72 -9.18 -6.77
N ASN A 224 13.69 -9.99 -6.88
CA ASN A 224 13.09 -10.70 -5.75
C ASN A 224 12.97 -12.21 -5.96
N TRP A 225 12.71 -12.94 -4.86
CA TRP A 225 12.49 -14.37 -4.85
C TRP A 225 11.00 -14.70 -4.73
N VAL A 226 10.53 -15.62 -5.58
CA VAL A 226 9.17 -16.16 -5.53
C VAL A 226 9.22 -17.65 -5.22
N THR A 227 8.40 -18.12 -4.29
CA THR A 227 8.34 -19.55 -3.94
C THR A 227 7.12 -20.21 -4.60
N LYS A 228 7.36 -21.31 -5.29
CA LYS A 228 6.33 -22.18 -5.91
C LYS A 228 6.49 -23.61 -5.46
N ARG A 229 5.38 -24.33 -5.40
CA ARG A 229 5.34 -25.77 -5.08
C ARG A 229 5.35 -26.61 -6.34
N ILE A 230 6.13 -27.68 -6.35
CA ILE A 230 6.15 -28.69 -7.41
C ILE A 230 5.90 -30.08 -6.83
N ILE A 231 5.24 -30.94 -7.57
CA ILE A 231 5.00 -32.32 -7.21
C ILE A 231 5.82 -33.17 -8.18
N LYS A 232 6.72 -34.02 -7.64
CA LYS A 232 7.47 -35.01 -8.39
C LYS A 232 6.84 -36.37 -8.20
N TYR A 233 6.67 -37.08 -9.31
CA TYR A 233 6.25 -38.48 -9.33
C TYR A 233 7.04 -39.22 -10.41
N GLN A 234 7.02 -40.53 -10.35
CA GLN A 234 7.53 -41.41 -11.44
C GLN A 234 6.42 -41.72 -12.41
#